data_0988de61732179db24a730f36a0680d3
#
_entry.id   0988de61732179db24a730f36a0680d3
#
_cell.length_a   1.000
_cell.length_b   1.000
_cell.length_c   1.000
_cell.angle_alpha   90.00
_cell.angle_beta   90.00
_cell.angle_gamma   90.00
#
_symmetry.space_group_name_H-M   'P 1'
#
loop_
_entity.id
_entity.type
_entity.pdbx_description
1 polymer ?
#
loop_
_entity_poly.entity_id
_entity_poly.type
_entity_poly.pdbx_seq_one_letter_code
_entity_poly.pdbx_strand_id
1 'polypeptide(L)'
;MQRPFRFGVVGGSAASREAWITYARLIEELGYSTLLLPDRAQMGLAPFASLSVAATATSSLRVGSYVFCNDYRHPAILAKEIATLDLLSDGRFEIGIGAGVGPMDYTQMGLPFESAGDRVGRVEETLTIIKQYFCQERVNFSGKYYTITDLPGLPHPVQQPHPPIFIGSAGKRLLSIAARQADIISPNLKYSPQGSGATDVSMAQKIDWLREAAGERFEQLELSQAVFNYVITDSPVKVARLVNGPPMPIQPTPLSTEQAIESLLKQREELGFSYIQVGENQLENFAPVVARLTGK
;
A
#
# COMPACT_ATOMS: atom_id res chain seq x y z
N MET A 1 3.28 -5.31 22.50
CA MET A 1 4.30 -4.25 22.36
C MET A 1 3.94 -3.42 21.14
N GLN A 2 3.89 -2.07 21.22
CA GLN A 2 3.60 -1.24 20.05
C GLN A 2 4.73 -1.37 19.02
N ARG A 3 4.38 -1.48 17.73
CA ARG A 3 5.37 -1.49 16.64
C ARG A 3 6.01 -0.11 16.48
N PRO A 4 7.31 -0.03 16.15
CA PRO A 4 7.96 1.25 15.84
C PRO A 4 7.36 1.87 14.57
N PHE A 5 7.36 3.20 14.49
CA PHE A 5 6.93 3.91 13.29
C PHE A 5 7.88 3.65 12.13
N ARG A 6 7.29 3.45 10.94
CA ARG A 6 7.96 3.58 9.65
C ARG A 6 7.09 4.33 8.65
N PHE A 7 7.72 4.94 7.66
CA PHE A 7 7.06 5.83 6.73
C PHE A 7 7.32 5.41 5.29
N GLY A 8 6.26 5.38 4.47
CA GLY A 8 6.35 5.15 3.04
C GLY A 8 5.86 6.35 2.25
N VAL A 9 6.46 6.58 1.09
CA VAL A 9 6.01 7.61 0.14
C VAL A 9 5.22 6.95 -0.97
N VAL A 10 4.00 7.45 -1.21
CA VAL A 10 3.16 7.03 -2.34
C VAL A 10 3.26 8.07 -3.43
N GLY A 11 3.80 7.68 -4.56
CA GLY A 11 3.99 8.53 -5.72
C GLY A 11 4.60 7.72 -6.87
N GLY A 12 4.93 8.33 -7.99
CA GLY A 12 5.49 7.58 -9.09
C GLY A 12 5.48 8.31 -10.43
N SER A 13 5.69 9.62 -10.41
CA SER A 13 5.83 10.44 -11.62
C SER A 13 7.27 10.87 -11.81
N ALA A 14 7.80 10.74 -13.02
CA ALA A 14 9.10 11.29 -13.39
C ALA A 14 9.15 11.61 -14.89
N ALA A 15 9.85 12.69 -15.24
CA ALA A 15 10.02 13.12 -16.64
C ALA A 15 11.18 12.42 -17.33
N SER A 16 12.11 11.82 -16.58
CA SER A 16 13.28 11.10 -17.11
C SER A 16 13.78 10.04 -16.14
N ARG A 17 14.67 9.17 -16.62
CA ARG A 17 15.37 8.19 -15.80
C ARG A 17 16.14 8.86 -14.66
N GLU A 18 16.87 9.92 -14.96
CA GLU A 18 17.68 10.67 -13.99
C GLU A 18 16.80 11.29 -12.89
N ALA A 19 15.66 11.87 -13.27
CA ALA A 19 14.69 12.41 -12.31
C ALA A 19 14.13 11.31 -11.39
N TRP A 20 13.83 10.13 -11.94
CA TRP A 20 13.37 8.99 -11.16
C TRP A 20 14.38 8.47 -10.15
N ILE A 21 15.65 8.31 -10.58
CA ILE A 21 16.74 7.89 -9.72
C ILE A 21 16.98 8.91 -8.61
N THR A 22 17.02 10.20 -8.95
CA THR A 22 17.17 11.29 -7.97
C THR A 22 16.05 11.29 -6.95
N TYR A 23 14.81 11.09 -7.39
CA TYR A 23 13.64 11.00 -6.52
C TYR A 23 13.74 9.82 -5.55
N ALA A 24 14.09 8.63 -6.02
CA ALA A 24 14.25 7.45 -5.16
C ALA A 24 15.35 7.66 -4.10
N ARG A 25 16.47 8.24 -4.48
CA ARG A 25 17.56 8.58 -3.54
C ARG A 25 17.17 9.63 -2.52
N LEU A 26 16.45 10.66 -2.93
CA LEU A 26 15.94 11.68 -2.02
C LEU A 26 15.01 11.07 -0.96
N ILE A 27 14.13 10.13 -1.34
CA ILE A 27 13.27 9.41 -0.39
C ILE A 27 14.10 8.66 0.64
N GLU A 28 15.15 7.95 0.19
CA GLU A 28 16.08 7.25 1.08
C GLU A 28 16.82 8.20 2.02
N GLU A 29 17.36 9.29 1.49
CA GLU A 29 18.10 10.33 2.24
C GLU A 29 17.25 11.02 3.31
N LEU A 30 15.96 11.22 3.03
CA LEU A 30 15.00 11.81 3.98
C LEU A 30 14.53 10.81 5.06
N GLY A 31 15.02 9.56 5.04
CA GLY A 31 14.74 8.54 6.05
C GLY A 31 13.41 7.82 5.92
N TYR A 32 12.74 7.93 4.78
CA TYR A 32 11.58 7.08 4.49
C TYR A 32 12.01 5.63 4.28
N SER A 33 11.21 4.71 4.76
CA SER A 33 11.50 3.28 4.69
C SER A 33 11.14 2.65 3.34
N THR A 34 10.15 3.22 2.64
CA THR A 34 9.56 2.55 1.47
C THR A 34 9.09 3.55 0.41
N LEU A 35 9.40 3.27 -0.86
CA LEU A 35 8.77 3.90 -2.02
C LEU A 35 7.65 3.00 -2.55
N LEU A 36 6.44 3.53 -2.62
CA LEU A 36 5.22 2.82 -2.98
C LEU A 36 4.60 3.38 -4.27
N LEU A 37 4.33 2.54 -5.25
CA LEU A 37 3.73 2.97 -6.52
C LEU A 37 2.30 2.45 -6.69
N PRO A 38 1.35 3.33 -7.08
CA PRO A 38 0.01 2.92 -7.48
C PRO A 38 0.05 2.20 -8.83
N ASP A 39 -0.81 1.21 -9.00
CA ASP A 39 -1.00 0.46 -10.26
C ASP A 39 -2.30 0.94 -10.94
N ARG A 40 -2.23 2.10 -11.58
CA ARG A 40 -3.37 2.78 -12.19
C ARG A 40 -3.07 3.12 -13.65
N ALA A 41 -4.08 2.94 -14.52
CA ALA A 41 -3.94 3.26 -15.95
C ALA A 41 -3.58 4.73 -16.23
N GLN A 42 -4.01 5.64 -15.35
CA GLN A 42 -3.85 7.09 -15.53
C GLN A 42 -2.75 7.71 -14.66
N MET A 43 -2.04 6.92 -13.87
CA MET A 43 -1.09 7.47 -12.89
C MET A 43 0.33 6.94 -13.15
N GLY A 44 1.24 7.88 -13.36
CA GLY A 44 2.67 7.64 -13.20
C GLY A 44 3.29 6.55 -14.06
N LEU A 45 4.31 5.95 -13.49
CA LEU A 45 5.12 4.90 -14.11
C LEU A 45 4.55 3.50 -13.80
N ALA A 46 4.74 2.54 -14.71
CA ALA A 46 4.38 1.15 -14.47
C ALA A 46 5.21 0.58 -13.30
N PRO A 47 4.57 -0.04 -12.27
CA PRO A 47 5.26 -0.34 -11.01
C PRO A 47 6.49 -1.24 -11.15
N PHE A 48 6.40 -2.42 -11.78
CA PHE A 48 7.54 -3.34 -11.81
C PHE A 48 8.80 -2.75 -12.45
N ALA A 49 8.65 -2.09 -13.60
CA ALA A 49 9.78 -1.48 -14.30
C ALA A 49 10.43 -0.36 -13.45
N SER A 50 9.62 0.55 -12.93
CA SER A 50 10.13 1.70 -12.19
C SER A 50 10.65 1.33 -10.79
N LEU A 51 10.01 0.40 -10.10
CA LEU A 51 10.49 -0.09 -8.80
C LEU A 51 11.81 -0.85 -8.92
N SER A 52 12.05 -1.59 -10.03
CA SER A 52 13.34 -2.23 -10.28
C SER A 52 14.47 -1.21 -10.42
N VAL A 53 14.22 -0.09 -11.12
CA VAL A 53 15.19 1.00 -11.24
C VAL A 53 15.43 1.68 -9.89
N ALA A 54 14.39 1.96 -9.11
CA ALA A 54 14.51 2.56 -7.80
C ALA A 54 15.29 1.66 -6.82
N ALA A 55 15.00 0.35 -6.80
CA ALA A 55 15.71 -0.61 -5.97
C ALA A 55 17.21 -0.68 -6.30
N THR A 56 17.56 -0.63 -7.60
CA THR A 56 18.96 -0.63 -8.04
C THR A 56 19.69 0.68 -7.72
N ALA A 57 18.95 1.80 -7.66
CA ALA A 57 19.50 3.13 -7.41
C ALA A 57 19.71 3.46 -5.92
N THR A 58 19.17 2.65 -5.02
CA THR A 58 19.16 2.83 -3.55
C THR A 58 19.73 1.61 -2.85
N SER A 59 20.11 1.74 -1.58
CA SER A 59 20.80 0.68 -0.81
C SER A 59 19.89 0.03 0.23
N SER A 60 19.04 0.80 0.89
CA SER A 60 18.20 0.40 2.02
C SER A 60 16.72 0.63 1.79
N LEU A 61 16.36 1.51 0.85
CA LEU A 61 14.98 1.84 0.54
C LEU A 61 14.23 0.60 0.07
N ARG A 62 13.15 0.27 0.78
CA ARG A 62 12.21 -0.75 0.31
C ARG A 62 11.38 -0.19 -0.85
N VAL A 63 10.95 -1.06 -1.72
CA VAL A 63 10.11 -0.71 -2.86
C VAL A 63 8.85 -1.57 -2.83
N GLY A 64 7.72 -1.02 -3.22
CA GLY A 64 6.45 -1.76 -3.16
C GLY A 64 5.34 -1.14 -4.01
N SER A 65 4.25 -1.86 -4.16
CA SER A 65 3.05 -1.35 -4.82
C SER A 65 2.02 -0.84 -3.80
N TYR A 66 1.25 0.18 -4.21
CA TYR A 66 0.18 0.76 -3.38
C TYR A 66 -1.11 1.01 -4.20
N VAL A 67 -1.80 -0.02 -4.61
CA VAL A 67 -1.50 -1.45 -4.59
C VAL A 67 -1.68 -1.99 -6.00
N PHE A 68 -1.11 -3.15 -6.33
CA PHE A 68 -1.44 -3.82 -7.59
C PHE A 68 -2.94 -4.08 -7.69
N CYS A 69 -3.53 -3.75 -8.83
CA CYS A 69 -4.87 -4.19 -9.15
C CYS A 69 -4.82 -5.66 -9.59
N ASN A 70 -5.45 -6.51 -8.81
CA ASN A 70 -5.44 -7.96 -9.05
C ASN A 70 -5.89 -8.35 -10.47
N ASP A 71 -6.84 -7.60 -11.02
CA ASP A 71 -7.46 -7.94 -12.30
C ASP A 71 -6.61 -7.57 -13.52
N TYR A 72 -5.49 -6.85 -13.35
CA TYR A 72 -4.63 -6.44 -14.46
C TYR A 72 -3.61 -7.52 -14.87
N ARG A 73 -3.40 -8.55 -14.03
CA ARG A 73 -2.42 -9.61 -14.28
C ARG A 73 -2.93 -10.98 -13.85
N HIS A 74 -2.56 -11.99 -14.61
CA HIS A 74 -2.79 -13.36 -14.17
C HIS A 74 -1.91 -13.67 -12.93
N PRO A 75 -2.42 -14.34 -11.88
CA PRO A 75 -1.70 -14.54 -10.61
C PRO A 75 -0.36 -15.27 -10.75
N ALA A 76 -0.24 -16.18 -11.71
CA ALA A 76 1.02 -16.87 -11.99
C ALA A 76 2.11 -15.91 -12.53
N ILE A 77 1.73 -14.95 -13.39
CA ILE A 77 2.65 -13.93 -13.90
C ILE A 77 2.99 -12.96 -12.78
N LEU A 78 1.98 -12.51 -12.02
CA LEU A 78 2.17 -11.63 -10.87
C LEU A 78 3.14 -12.24 -9.83
N ALA A 79 2.98 -13.52 -9.49
CA ALA A 79 3.86 -14.23 -8.56
C ALA A 79 5.32 -14.25 -9.07
N LYS A 80 5.51 -14.53 -10.36
CA LYS A 80 6.84 -14.52 -10.98
C LYS A 80 7.49 -13.14 -10.98
N GLU A 81 6.73 -12.09 -11.31
CA GLU A 81 7.21 -10.70 -11.30
C GLU A 81 7.60 -10.27 -9.87
N ILE A 82 6.78 -10.60 -8.87
CA ILE A 82 7.04 -10.34 -7.45
C ILE A 82 8.34 -11.02 -7.01
N ALA A 83 8.49 -12.32 -7.24
CA ALA A 83 9.67 -13.08 -6.84
C ALA A 83 10.94 -12.55 -7.54
N THR A 84 10.80 -12.14 -8.80
CA THR A 84 11.92 -11.55 -9.57
C THR A 84 12.34 -10.21 -8.97
N LEU A 85 11.38 -9.32 -8.65
CA LEU A 85 11.70 -8.02 -8.08
C LEU A 85 12.25 -8.16 -6.65
N ASP A 86 11.73 -9.10 -5.85
CA ASP A 86 12.27 -9.40 -4.54
C ASP A 86 13.74 -9.85 -4.62
N LEU A 87 14.05 -10.76 -5.56
CA LEU A 87 15.41 -11.21 -5.81
C LEU A 87 16.32 -10.05 -6.24
N LEU A 88 15.90 -9.23 -7.20
CA LEU A 88 16.70 -8.12 -7.77
C LEU A 88 16.82 -6.92 -6.81
N SER A 89 15.99 -6.85 -5.79
CA SER A 89 16.06 -5.83 -4.74
C SER A 89 16.74 -6.31 -3.45
N ASP A 90 17.33 -7.51 -3.45
CA ASP A 90 17.92 -8.13 -2.25
C ASP A 90 16.93 -8.18 -1.07
N GLY A 91 15.69 -8.63 -1.33
CA GLY A 91 14.65 -8.80 -0.31
C GLY A 91 14.05 -7.50 0.21
N ARG A 92 14.05 -6.43 -0.58
CA ARG A 92 13.47 -5.13 -0.20
C ARG A 92 12.09 -4.85 -0.82
N PHE A 93 11.45 -5.87 -1.41
CA PHE A 93 10.13 -5.70 -2.01
C PHE A 93 8.98 -5.91 -1.02
N GLU A 94 7.92 -5.12 -1.14
CA GLU A 94 6.64 -5.26 -0.43
C GLU A 94 5.49 -5.42 -1.42
N ILE A 95 4.67 -6.45 -1.22
CA ILE A 95 3.56 -6.79 -2.13
C ILE A 95 2.31 -6.04 -1.71
N GLY A 96 1.95 -4.94 -2.36
CA GLY A 96 0.62 -4.38 -2.20
C GLY A 96 -0.35 -5.00 -3.20
N ILE A 97 -1.50 -5.52 -2.77
CA ILE A 97 -2.52 -6.09 -3.66
C ILE A 97 -3.94 -5.68 -3.24
N GLY A 98 -4.81 -5.43 -4.20
CA GLY A 98 -6.19 -5.03 -3.97
C GLY A 98 -7.14 -5.43 -5.10
N ALA A 99 -8.43 -5.28 -4.83
CA ALA A 99 -9.51 -5.68 -5.74
C ALA A 99 -9.92 -4.60 -6.77
N GLY A 100 -9.06 -3.60 -7.00
CA GLY A 100 -9.37 -2.46 -7.89
C GLY A 100 -10.27 -1.40 -7.22
N VAL A 101 -10.09 -0.14 -7.62
CA VAL A 101 -10.71 1.02 -6.94
C VAL A 101 -12.04 1.42 -7.59
N GLY A 102 -12.12 1.46 -8.90
CA GLY A 102 -13.30 1.96 -9.60
C GLY A 102 -13.33 1.61 -11.08
N PRO A 103 -14.45 1.86 -11.78
CA PRO A 103 -14.66 1.40 -13.14
C PRO A 103 -13.83 2.13 -14.19
N MET A 104 -13.31 3.33 -13.89
CA MET A 104 -12.68 4.19 -14.89
C MET A 104 -11.47 3.54 -15.56
N ASP A 105 -10.52 3.03 -14.77
CA ASP A 105 -9.32 2.36 -15.31
C ASP A 105 -9.70 1.11 -16.13
N TYR A 106 -10.68 0.33 -15.63
CA TYR A 106 -11.17 -0.85 -16.35
C TYR A 106 -11.76 -0.47 -17.71
N THR A 107 -12.63 0.54 -17.73
CA THR A 107 -13.24 1.02 -18.98
C THR A 107 -12.18 1.49 -19.98
N GLN A 108 -11.19 2.23 -19.53
CA GLN A 108 -10.14 2.76 -20.41
C GLN A 108 -9.22 1.67 -20.96
N MET A 109 -9.01 0.59 -20.21
CA MET A 109 -8.21 -0.57 -20.66
C MET A 109 -9.04 -1.63 -21.38
N GLY A 110 -10.36 -1.44 -21.52
CA GLY A 110 -11.26 -2.44 -22.12
C GLY A 110 -11.44 -3.70 -21.26
N LEU A 111 -11.24 -3.61 -19.96
CA LEU A 111 -11.41 -4.72 -19.02
C LEU A 111 -12.82 -4.70 -18.42
N PRO A 112 -13.41 -5.88 -18.14
CA PRO A 112 -14.71 -5.96 -17.45
C PRO A 112 -14.57 -5.52 -15.99
N PHE A 113 -15.44 -4.62 -15.54
CA PHE A 113 -15.56 -4.25 -14.12
C PHE A 113 -16.66 -5.08 -13.48
N GLU A 114 -16.31 -6.24 -12.99
CA GLU A 114 -17.25 -7.20 -12.41
C GLU A 114 -17.67 -6.82 -10.98
N SER A 115 -18.53 -7.66 -10.37
CA SER A 115 -19.03 -7.42 -9.02
C SER A 115 -17.89 -7.32 -8.01
N ALA A 116 -18.08 -6.52 -6.95
CA ALA A 116 -17.11 -6.44 -5.86
C ALA A 116 -16.86 -7.81 -5.22
N GLY A 117 -17.88 -8.68 -5.19
CA GLY A 117 -17.78 -10.03 -4.66
C GLY A 117 -16.84 -10.92 -5.48
N ASP A 118 -16.91 -10.86 -6.81
CA ASP A 118 -16.03 -11.63 -7.69
C ASP A 118 -14.61 -11.10 -7.67
N ARG A 119 -14.43 -9.77 -7.70
CA ARG A 119 -13.09 -9.14 -7.62
C ARG A 119 -12.38 -9.47 -6.30
N VAL A 120 -13.09 -9.45 -5.17
CA VAL A 120 -12.54 -9.86 -3.87
C VAL A 120 -12.24 -11.36 -3.83
N GLY A 121 -13.09 -12.20 -4.44
CA GLY A 121 -12.84 -13.64 -4.55
C GLY A 121 -11.59 -13.95 -5.38
N ARG A 122 -11.34 -13.20 -6.45
CA ARG A 122 -10.08 -13.32 -7.23
C ARG A 122 -8.84 -12.94 -6.41
N VAL A 123 -8.91 -11.90 -5.59
CA VAL A 123 -7.80 -11.56 -4.69
C VAL A 123 -7.51 -12.71 -3.72
N GLU A 124 -8.54 -13.34 -3.15
CA GLU A 124 -8.38 -14.45 -2.20
C GLU A 124 -7.69 -15.66 -2.86
N GLU A 125 -8.09 -16.03 -4.08
CA GLU A 125 -7.41 -17.08 -4.84
C GLU A 125 -5.99 -16.69 -5.24
N THR A 126 -5.78 -15.45 -5.65
CA THR A 126 -4.45 -14.93 -6.00
C THR A 126 -3.48 -15.00 -4.82
N LEU A 127 -3.90 -14.62 -3.62
CA LEU A 127 -3.06 -14.73 -2.42
C LEU A 127 -2.64 -16.18 -2.14
N THR A 128 -3.55 -17.12 -2.35
CA THR A 128 -3.25 -18.55 -2.20
C THR A 128 -2.23 -19.02 -3.23
N ILE A 129 -2.44 -18.66 -4.51
CA ILE A 129 -1.56 -19.02 -5.62
C ILE A 129 -0.16 -18.43 -5.43
N ILE A 130 -0.06 -17.16 -5.06
CA ILE A 130 1.22 -16.47 -4.82
C ILE A 130 2.01 -17.16 -3.70
N LYS A 131 1.36 -17.47 -2.58
CA LYS A 131 2.01 -18.17 -1.46
C LYS A 131 2.46 -19.57 -1.84
N GLN A 132 1.65 -20.32 -2.59
CA GLN A 132 2.07 -21.62 -3.12
C GLN A 132 3.28 -21.48 -4.05
N TYR A 133 3.27 -20.48 -4.94
CA TYR A 133 4.37 -20.22 -5.87
C TYR A 133 5.71 -19.96 -5.16
N PHE A 134 5.67 -19.27 -4.02
CA PHE A 134 6.89 -18.95 -3.27
C PHE A 134 7.43 -20.10 -2.43
N CYS A 135 6.57 -21.06 -2.04
CA CYS A 135 6.92 -22.13 -1.10
C CYS A 135 7.00 -23.53 -1.72
N GLN A 136 6.49 -23.72 -2.96
CA GLN A 136 6.39 -25.03 -3.58
C GLN A 136 7.23 -25.10 -4.84
N GLU A 137 7.82 -26.28 -5.13
CA GLU A 137 8.53 -26.51 -6.38
C GLU A 137 7.59 -26.46 -7.60
N ARG A 138 6.35 -26.95 -7.40
CA ARG A 138 5.31 -26.95 -8.42
C ARG A 138 3.96 -26.55 -7.84
N VAL A 139 3.28 -25.66 -8.52
CA VAL A 139 1.98 -25.13 -8.14
C VAL A 139 0.88 -25.84 -8.91
N ASN A 140 -0.08 -26.40 -8.18
CA ASN A 140 -1.34 -26.89 -8.72
C ASN A 140 -2.47 -26.22 -7.95
N PHE A 141 -3.38 -25.54 -8.65
CA PHE A 141 -4.50 -24.83 -8.05
C PHE A 141 -5.75 -24.98 -8.92
N SER A 142 -6.88 -25.25 -8.30
CA SER A 142 -8.19 -25.29 -8.95
C SER A 142 -9.20 -24.54 -8.09
N GLY A 143 -9.53 -23.31 -8.50
CA GLY A 143 -10.48 -22.43 -7.84
C GLY A 143 -11.69 -22.09 -8.72
N LYS A 144 -12.46 -21.13 -8.28
CA LYS A 144 -13.59 -20.58 -9.05
C LYS A 144 -13.10 -19.73 -10.23
N TYR A 145 -11.99 -19.00 -10.05
CA TYR A 145 -11.52 -17.98 -10.99
C TYR A 145 -10.26 -18.40 -11.72
N TYR A 146 -9.41 -19.21 -11.10
CA TYR A 146 -8.12 -19.60 -11.66
C TYR A 146 -7.94 -21.11 -11.62
N THR A 147 -7.25 -21.63 -12.65
CA THR A 147 -6.76 -23.02 -12.69
C THR A 147 -5.29 -22.96 -13.09
N ILE A 148 -4.43 -23.61 -12.32
CA ILE A 148 -2.99 -23.71 -12.56
C ILE A 148 -2.60 -25.17 -12.49
N THR A 149 -1.85 -25.63 -13.49
CA THR A 149 -1.44 -27.03 -13.60
C THR A 149 0.06 -27.11 -13.75
N ASP A 150 0.72 -27.77 -12.79
CA ASP A 150 2.13 -28.13 -12.82
C ASP A 150 3.09 -26.96 -13.11
N LEU A 151 2.77 -25.77 -12.60
CA LEU A 151 3.57 -24.56 -12.80
C LEU A 151 4.82 -24.59 -11.92
N PRO A 152 6.04 -24.48 -12.46
CA PRO A 152 7.25 -24.33 -11.64
C PRO A 152 7.22 -23.04 -10.82
N GLY A 153 7.47 -23.12 -9.52
CA GLY A 153 7.56 -21.97 -8.60
C GLY A 153 8.93 -21.27 -8.65
N LEU A 154 9.32 -20.73 -9.79
CA LEU A 154 10.64 -20.12 -10.02
C LEU A 154 10.55 -18.73 -10.64
N PRO A 155 11.43 -17.76 -10.23
CA PRO A 155 12.40 -17.86 -9.12
C PRO A 155 11.72 -17.91 -7.74
N HIS A 156 12.46 -18.33 -6.71
CA HIS A 156 12.01 -18.14 -5.33
C HIS A 156 12.37 -16.73 -4.84
N PRO A 157 11.56 -16.08 -4.01
CA PRO A 157 11.90 -14.81 -3.38
C PRO A 157 13.01 -14.98 -2.35
N VAL A 158 13.76 -13.90 -2.08
CA VAL A 158 14.76 -13.83 -1.01
C VAL A 158 14.08 -13.85 0.36
N GLN A 159 13.00 -13.08 0.51
CA GLN A 159 12.24 -13.00 1.75
C GLN A 159 11.42 -14.28 1.99
N GLN A 160 11.56 -14.87 3.16
CA GLN A 160 10.88 -16.12 3.53
C GLN A 160 9.86 -15.90 4.65
N PRO A 161 8.70 -16.54 4.63
CA PRO A 161 8.18 -17.44 3.58
C PRO A 161 7.74 -16.74 2.30
N HIS A 162 7.61 -15.42 2.32
CA HIS A 162 7.27 -14.54 1.19
C HIS A 162 7.59 -13.07 1.52
N PRO A 163 7.72 -12.20 0.53
CA PRO A 163 7.74 -10.75 0.75
C PRO A 163 6.49 -10.30 1.51
N PRO A 164 6.56 -9.28 2.38
CA PRO A 164 5.41 -8.82 3.15
C PRO A 164 4.23 -8.43 2.25
N ILE A 165 3.04 -8.93 2.56
CA ILE A 165 1.81 -8.70 1.81
C ILE A 165 1.03 -7.57 2.48
N PHE A 166 0.83 -6.48 1.73
CA PHE A 166 0.03 -5.32 2.10
C PHE A 166 -1.34 -5.37 1.43
N ILE A 167 -2.42 -5.22 2.21
CA ILE A 167 -3.78 -5.09 1.69
C ILE A 167 -4.45 -3.84 2.27
N GLY A 168 -4.91 -2.96 1.38
CA GLY A 168 -5.75 -1.83 1.73
C GLY A 168 -7.21 -2.07 1.36
N SER A 169 -8.15 -1.85 2.29
CA SER A 169 -9.59 -2.00 2.00
C SER A 169 -10.48 -1.20 2.96
N ALA A 170 -11.67 -0.83 2.45
CA ALA A 170 -12.76 -0.29 3.28
C ALA A 170 -13.82 -1.35 3.63
N GLY A 171 -13.88 -2.46 2.89
CA GLY A 171 -14.94 -3.47 3.00
C GLY A 171 -14.61 -4.61 3.97
N LYS A 172 -15.58 -5.01 4.82
CA LYS A 172 -15.40 -6.08 5.83
C LYS A 172 -14.86 -7.37 5.24
N ARG A 173 -15.38 -7.84 4.08
CA ARG A 173 -14.96 -9.12 3.48
C ARG A 173 -13.46 -9.14 3.14
N LEU A 174 -12.94 -8.11 2.44
CA LEU A 174 -11.52 -8.06 2.08
C LEU A 174 -10.64 -7.80 3.31
N LEU A 175 -11.09 -6.99 4.28
CA LEU A 175 -10.40 -6.82 5.56
C LEU A 175 -10.28 -8.15 6.34
N SER A 176 -11.34 -8.98 6.36
CA SER A 176 -11.28 -10.29 7.00
C SER A 176 -10.33 -11.27 6.29
N ILE A 177 -10.26 -11.22 4.95
CA ILE A 177 -9.28 -11.99 4.18
C ILE A 177 -7.85 -11.49 4.51
N ALA A 178 -7.65 -10.18 4.50
CA ALA A 178 -6.38 -9.56 4.85
C ALA A 178 -5.91 -9.95 6.26
N ALA A 179 -6.81 -9.92 7.24
CA ALA A 179 -6.52 -10.31 8.62
C ALA A 179 -5.98 -11.75 8.74
N ARG A 180 -6.44 -12.65 7.88
CA ARG A 180 -5.98 -14.04 7.84
C ARG A 180 -4.75 -14.27 6.99
N GLN A 181 -4.51 -13.44 5.97
CA GLN A 181 -3.54 -13.75 4.92
C GLN A 181 -2.46 -12.69 4.67
N ALA A 182 -2.66 -11.44 5.04
CA ALA A 182 -1.70 -10.37 4.83
C ALA A 182 -0.84 -10.10 6.08
N ASP A 183 0.25 -9.38 5.93
CA ASP A 183 1.16 -8.98 6.99
C ASP A 183 0.95 -7.53 7.39
N ILE A 184 0.57 -6.69 6.42
CA ILE A 184 0.34 -5.27 6.57
C ILE A 184 -1.09 -4.95 6.10
N ILE A 185 -1.86 -4.26 6.93
CA ILE A 185 -3.25 -3.95 6.61
C ILE A 185 -3.53 -2.46 6.78
N SER A 186 -4.10 -1.85 5.73
CA SER A 186 -4.62 -0.49 5.77
C SER A 186 -6.15 -0.50 5.74
N PRO A 187 -6.82 -0.36 6.89
CA PRO A 187 -8.26 -0.19 6.91
C PRO A 187 -8.59 1.23 6.44
N ASN A 188 -9.16 1.34 5.24
CA ASN A 188 -9.50 2.61 4.63
C ASN A 188 -10.95 3.01 4.91
N LEU A 189 -11.25 4.32 4.85
CA LEU A 189 -12.63 4.79 4.80
C LEU A 189 -13.20 4.57 3.39
N LYS A 190 -14.50 4.30 3.30
CA LYS A 190 -15.19 4.23 2.01
C LYS A 190 -15.19 5.60 1.37
N TYR A 191 -14.79 5.64 0.12
CA TYR A 191 -14.98 6.82 -0.71
C TYR A 191 -16.44 6.87 -1.20
N SER A 192 -17.06 8.04 -1.07
CA SER A 192 -18.39 8.31 -1.63
C SER A 192 -18.43 9.73 -2.21
N PRO A 193 -19.38 10.03 -3.09
CA PRO A 193 -19.56 11.41 -3.62
C PRO A 193 -19.80 12.47 -2.55
N GLN A 194 -20.29 12.06 -1.37
CA GLN A 194 -20.53 12.93 -0.21
C GLN A 194 -19.26 13.16 0.64
N GLY A 195 -18.13 12.61 0.22
CA GLY A 195 -16.86 12.66 0.93
C GLY A 195 -16.44 11.31 1.50
N SER A 196 -15.16 11.18 1.83
CA SER A 196 -14.62 9.96 2.39
C SER A 196 -15.19 9.69 3.79
N GLY A 197 -15.75 8.52 4.00
CA GLY A 197 -16.27 8.08 5.30
C GLY A 197 -17.66 8.55 5.68
N ALA A 198 -18.34 9.38 4.87
CA ALA A 198 -19.64 9.95 5.24
C ALA A 198 -20.74 8.91 5.57
N THR A 199 -20.63 7.69 5.02
CA THR A 199 -21.59 6.59 5.23
C THR A 199 -20.90 5.32 5.70
N ASP A 200 -19.69 5.41 6.23
CA ASP A 200 -18.89 4.26 6.63
C ASP A 200 -18.94 4.02 8.15
N VAL A 201 -18.56 2.84 8.57
CA VAL A 201 -18.33 2.53 9.97
C VAL A 201 -17.07 3.20 10.49
N SER A 202 -16.95 3.35 11.80
CA SER A 202 -15.77 3.95 12.42
C SER A 202 -14.50 3.14 12.17
N MET A 203 -13.34 3.79 12.27
CA MET A 203 -12.05 3.10 12.18
C MET A 203 -11.89 2.05 13.29
N ALA A 204 -12.34 2.36 14.50
CA ALA A 204 -12.33 1.41 15.61
C ALA A 204 -13.11 0.12 15.26
N GLN A 205 -14.30 0.26 14.66
CA GLN A 205 -15.08 -0.91 14.21
C GLN A 205 -14.34 -1.74 13.15
N LYS A 206 -13.57 -1.11 12.26
CA LYS A 206 -12.75 -1.85 11.28
C LYS A 206 -11.60 -2.60 11.96
N ILE A 207 -10.97 -2.00 12.96
CA ILE A 207 -9.95 -2.67 13.77
C ILE A 207 -10.56 -3.87 14.52
N ASP A 208 -11.79 -3.75 15.05
CA ASP A 208 -12.48 -4.88 15.67
C ASP A 208 -12.75 -6.02 14.67
N TRP A 209 -13.13 -5.71 13.42
CA TRP A 209 -13.25 -6.74 12.38
C TRP A 209 -11.92 -7.44 12.07
N LEU A 210 -10.82 -6.70 12.09
CA LEU A 210 -9.49 -7.29 11.89
C LEU A 210 -9.13 -8.20 13.07
N ARG A 211 -9.36 -7.76 14.29
CA ARG A 211 -9.09 -8.53 15.51
C ARG A 211 -9.91 -9.81 15.56
N GLU A 212 -11.22 -9.72 15.27
CA GLU A 212 -12.11 -10.88 15.17
C GLU A 212 -11.64 -11.90 14.12
N ALA A 213 -11.26 -11.42 12.92
CA ALA A 213 -10.90 -12.29 11.82
C ALA A 213 -9.48 -12.88 11.91
N ALA A 214 -8.55 -12.18 12.58
CA ALA A 214 -7.16 -12.60 12.75
C ALA A 214 -6.97 -13.52 13.97
N GLY A 215 -7.80 -13.39 15.03
CA GLY A 215 -7.57 -14.08 16.30
C GLY A 215 -6.19 -13.74 16.87
N GLU A 216 -5.46 -14.74 17.32
CA GLU A 216 -4.10 -14.59 17.89
C GLU A 216 -3.09 -13.97 16.91
N ARG A 217 -3.31 -14.13 15.61
CA ARG A 217 -2.47 -13.52 14.57
C ARG A 217 -2.52 -11.99 14.55
N PHE A 218 -3.52 -11.37 15.18
CA PHE A 218 -3.67 -9.90 15.20
C PHE A 218 -2.41 -9.20 15.69
N GLU A 219 -1.74 -9.73 16.70
CA GLU A 219 -0.49 -9.17 17.26
C GLU A 219 0.70 -9.20 16.27
N GLN A 220 0.60 -10.03 15.22
CA GLN A 220 1.62 -10.13 14.17
C GLN A 220 1.34 -9.16 13.02
N LEU A 221 0.14 -8.55 12.95
CA LEU A 221 -0.22 -7.63 11.89
C LEU A 221 0.45 -6.26 12.11
N GLU A 222 0.89 -5.67 11.02
CA GLU A 222 1.27 -4.26 10.99
C GLU A 222 0.09 -3.43 10.45
N LEU A 223 -0.40 -2.51 11.27
CA LEU A 223 -1.49 -1.65 10.84
C LEU A 223 -0.96 -0.37 10.20
N SER A 224 -1.54 -0.04 9.08
CA SER A 224 -1.09 1.03 8.19
C SER A 224 -2.17 2.07 7.95
N GLN A 225 -1.75 3.32 7.77
CA GLN A 225 -2.64 4.44 7.51
C GLN A 225 -2.04 5.41 6.50
N ALA A 226 -2.85 5.85 5.53
CA ALA A 226 -2.49 6.94 4.63
C ALA A 226 -2.91 8.29 5.22
N VAL A 227 -1.98 9.25 5.22
CA VAL A 227 -2.19 10.63 5.69
C VAL A 227 -2.09 11.63 4.52
N PHE A 228 -2.67 11.29 3.37
CA PHE A 228 -2.60 12.11 2.15
C PHE A 228 -3.25 13.49 2.29
N ASN A 229 -4.13 13.66 3.28
CA ASN A 229 -4.74 14.93 3.63
C ASN A 229 -3.87 15.81 4.53
N TYR A 230 -2.82 15.30 5.16
CA TYR A 230 -1.95 16.11 6.01
C TYR A 230 -1.12 17.04 5.13
N VAL A 231 -1.14 18.32 5.47
CA VAL A 231 -0.32 19.34 4.82
C VAL A 231 0.52 20.02 5.89
N ILE A 232 1.79 19.65 5.97
CA ILE A 232 2.69 20.21 6.99
C ILE A 232 3.05 21.63 6.59
N THR A 233 2.71 22.59 7.44
CA THR A 233 2.99 24.00 7.20
C THR A 233 2.79 24.83 8.45
N ASP A 234 3.71 25.78 8.69
CA ASP A 234 3.59 26.83 9.71
C ASP A 234 3.17 28.18 9.09
N SER A 235 2.88 28.21 7.78
CA SER A 235 2.47 29.44 7.07
C SER A 235 0.98 29.75 7.27
N PRO A 236 0.60 30.85 7.95
CA PRO A 236 -0.81 31.24 8.09
C PRO A 236 -1.52 31.47 6.76
N VAL A 237 -0.81 31.98 5.76
CA VAL A 237 -1.35 32.22 4.40
C VAL A 237 -1.68 30.89 3.71
N LYS A 238 -0.80 29.90 3.81
CA LYS A 238 -1.03 28.57 3.25
C LYS A 238 -2.20 27.87 3.94
N VAL A 239 -2.27 27.93 5.28
CA VAL A 239 -3.41 27.44 6.06
C VAL A 239 -4.72 28.07 5.58
N ALA A 240 -4.78 29.39 5.48
CA ALA A 240 -5.99 30.09 5.05
C ALA A 240 -6.43 29.66 3.63
N ARG A 241 -5.50 29.47 2.70
CA ARG A 241 -5.80 28.98 1.34
C ARG A 241 -6.35 27.55 1.34
N LEU A 242 -5.82 26.66 2.17
CA LEU A 242 -6.25 25.28 2.26
C LEU A 242 -7.66 25.16 2.88
N VAL A 243 -7.92 25.93 3.93
CA VAL A 243 -9.22 25.89 4.66
C VAL A 243 -10.33 26.57 3.87
N ASN A 244 -10.04 27.67 3.15
CA ASN A 244 -11.03 28.46 2.41
C ASN A 244 -11.01 28.18 0.90
N GLY A 245 -10.29 27.16 0.45
CA GLY A 245 -10.21 26.76 -0.96
C GLY A 245 -11.48 26.06 -1.45
N PRO A 246 -11.57 25.77 -2.76
CA PRO A 246 -12.69 25.01 -3.30
C PRO A 246 -12.75 23.60 -2.67
N PRO A 247 -13.95 23.00 -2.60
CA PRO A 247 -14.10 21.63 -2.10
C PRO A 247 -13.23 20.66 -2.90
N MET A 248 -12.42 19.86 -2.18
CA MET A 248 -11.57 18.82 -2.74
C MET A 248 -12.09 17.43 -2.34
N PRO A 249 -11.85 16.38 -3.14
CA PRO A 249 -12.26 15.01 -2.79
C PRO A 249 -11.71 14.56 -1.45
N ILE A 250 -10.48 14.98 -1.12
CA ILE A 250 -9.85 14.80 0.19
C ILE A 250 -9.56 16.20 0.73
N GLN A 251 -10.22 16.55 1.83
CA GLN A 251 -10.02 17.85 2.46
C GLN A 251 -8.63 17.94 3.09
N PRO A 252 -7.83 18.96 2.76
CA PRO A 252 -6.52 19.13 3.37
C PRO A 252 -6.64 19.47 4.84
N THR A 253 -5.79 18.87 5.66
CA THR A 253 -5.65 19.15 7.08
C THR A 253 -4.29 19.83 7.31
N PRO A 254 -4.25 21.16 7.42
CA PRO A 254 -3.00 21.85 7.70
C PRO A 254 -2.59 21.60 9.15
N LEU A 255 -1.32 21.19 9.34
CA LEU A 255 -0.74 20.85 10.63
C LEU A 255 0.68 21.43 10.73
N SER A 256 1.08 21.89 11.91
CA SER A 256 2.50 22.04 12.20
C SER A 256 3.17 20.66 12.35
N THR A 257 4.48 20.61 12.32
CA THR A 257 5.25 19.38 12.58
C THR A 257 4.86 18.76 13.94
N GLU A 258 4.73 19.58 14.99
CA GLU A 258 4.35 19.10 16.32
C GLU A 258 2.95 18.49 16.35
N GLN A 259 1.97 19.17 15.74
CA GLN A 259 0.61 18.67 15.65
C GLN A 259 0.50 17.36 14.88
N ALA A 260 1.28 17.19 13.81
CA ALA A 260 1.34 15.95 13.05
C ALA A 260 1.91 14.81 13.90
N ILE A 261 3.00 15.07 14.63
CA ILE A 261 3.61 14.10 15.54
C ILE A 261 2.63 13.68 16.64
N GLU A 262 1.99 14.64 17.31
CA GLU A 262 1.00 14.37 18.35
C GLU A 262 -0.17 13.53 17.81
N SER A 263 -0.69 13.90 16.63
CA SER A 263 -1.77 13.15 15.97
C SER A 263 -1.37 11.71 15.68
N LEU A 264 -0.16 11.47 15.15
CA LEU A 264 0.30 10.12 14.82
C LEU A 264 0.54 9.28 16.09
N LEU A 265 1.12 9.85 17.14
CA LEU A 265 1.30 9.17 18.42
C LEU A 265 -0.04 8.74 19.02
N LYS A 266 -1.03 9.63 19.02
CA LYS A 266 -2.39 9.33 19.46
C LYS A 266 -3.03 8.21 18.66
N GLN A 267 -2.94 8.26 17.34
CA GLN A 267 -3.51 7.22 16.47
C GLN A 267 -2.82 5.86 16.64
N ARG A 268 -1.52 5.84 16.93
CA ARG A 268 -0.83 4.59 17.28
C ARG A 268 -1.30 4.05 18.63
N GLU A 269 -1.46 4.91 19.62
CA GLU A 269 -1.95 4.50 20.94
C GLU A 269 -3.38 3.95 20.89
N GLU A 270 -4.27 4.63 20.17
CA GLU A 270 -5.70 4.29 20.12
C GLU A 270 -6.02 3.15 19.14
N LEU A 271 -5.33 3.09 18.00
CA LEU A 271 -5.69 2.25 16.86
C LEU A 271 -4.56 1.31 16.39
N GLY A 272 -3.35 1.49 16.88
CA GLY A 272 -2.21 0.64 16.54
C GLY A 272 -1.49 0.98 15.23
N PHE A 273 -1.78 2.11 14.58
CA PHE A 273 -1.13 2.48 13.33
C PHE A 273 0.35 2.80 13.52
N SER A 274 1.22 2.09 12.81
CA SER A 274 2.68 2.26 12.87
C SER A 274 3.32 2.48 11.49
N TYR A 275 2.69 2.00 10.41
CA TYR A 275 3.16 2.25 9.05
C TYR A 275 2.35 3.37 8.39
N ILE A 276 2.98 4.51 8.16
CA ILE A 276 2.32 5.73 7.68
C ILE A 276 2.67 5.99 6.22
N GLN A 277 1.66 6.09 5.34
CA GLN A 277 1.84 6.46 3.94
C GLN A 277 1.62 7.96 3.74
N VAL A 278 2.61 8.60 3.16
CA VAL A 278 2.65 10.04 2.83
C VAL A 278 2.58 10.22 1.31
N GLY A 279 1.84 11.20 0.84
CA GLY A 279 1.83 11.54 -0.59
C GLY A 279 3.12 12.21 -1.03
N GLU A 280 3.55 11.96 -2.28
CA GLU A 280 4.78 12.56 -2.85
C GLU A 280 4.81 14.10 -2.77
N ASN A 281 3.64 14.75 -2.80
CA ASN A 281 3.50 16.19 -2.68
C ASN A 281 3.86 16.75 -1.29
N GLN A 282 4.04 15.90 -0.28
CA GLN A 282 4.44 16.26 1.08
C GLN A 282 5.82 15.70 1.45
N LEU A 283 6.54 15.09 0.52
CA LEU A 283 7.82 14.40 0.75
C LEU A 283 8.77 15.22 1.66
N GLU A 284 9.14 16.40 1.23
CA GLU A 284 10.10 17.25 1.97
C GLU A 284 9.49 17.88 3.22
N ASN A 285 8.23 18.36 3.13
CA ASN A 285 7.55 19.00 4.26
C ASN A 285 7.29 18.03 5.42
N PHE A 286 7.10 16.74 5.13
CA PHE A 286 6.86 15.71 6.14
C PHE A 286 8.16 15.10 6.71
N ALA A 287 9.31 15.33 6.08
CA ALA A 287 10.61 14.77 6.49
C ALA A 287 10.97 15.06 7.97
N PRO A 288 10.67 16.25 8.56
CA PRO A 288 10.91 16.48 9.99
C PRO A 288 10.12 15.55 10.91
N VAL A 289 8.90 15.15 10.52
CA VAL A 289 8.09 14.18 11.26
C VAL A 289 8.72 12.79 11.17
N VAL A 290 9.15 12.40 9.96
CA VAL A 290 9.86 11.14 9.71
C VAL A 290 11.10 11.03 10.59
N ALA A 291 11.98 12.03 10.56
CA ALA A 291 13.22 12.05 11.33
C ALA A 291 13.00 11.90 12.84
N ARG A 292 11.88 12.39 13.36
CA ARG A 292 11.57 12.36 14.80
C ARG A 292 10.88 11.08 15.26
N LEU A 293 10.12 10.41 14.40
CA LEU A 293 9.29 9.25 14.76
C LEU A 293 9.82 7.91 14.26
N THR A 294 10.61 7.85 13.19
CA THR A 294 11.13 6.60 12.66
C THR A 294 11.84 5.78 13.74
N GLY A 295 11.45 4.51 13.87
CA GLY A 295 12.05 3.57 14.81
C GLY A 295 11.62 3.72 16.28
N LYS A 296 10.73 4.67 16.60
CA LYS A 296 10.25 4.91 17.97
C LYS A 296 8.96 4.18 18.27
#